data_34ac176557b8f38412d3d00b74b74fd5
#
_entry.id   34ac176557b8f38412d3d00b74b74fd5
#
_cell.length_a   1.000
_cell.length_b   1.000
_cell.length_c   1.000
_cell.angle_alpha   90.00
_cell.angle_beta   90.00
_cell.angle_gamma   90.00
#
_symmetry.space_group_name_H-M   'P 1'
#
loop_
_entity.id
_entity.type
_entity.pdbx_description
1 polymer ?
#
loop_
_entity_poly.entity_id
_entity_poly.type
_entity_poly.pdbx_seq_one_letter_code
_entity_poly.pdbx_strand_id
1 'polypeptide(L)'
;MEEIEMNETELQQFNEYKRKLNLQTAEAQVAKIEYSLVDATTNKSLLKKACQDANSLKLGAVCVLPNAVRLCSHFLGSNPQTSLIACISYPHGGDTTKIKVKAVKEAIKDGVDEVEVTVPVACIKEGDWGYVKREFKALKKATKKSALRINIECNLLAPAELTKVCNIAADCGITSLRTSSGFYGSAKSDMITAIKNVVKDKCTIKADCVSTLVDVEAALSMGAGIIGSKNAPDIARLCLKAAE
;
A
#
# COMPACT_ATOMS: atom_id res chain seq x y z
N MET A 1 -19.13 20.61 2.71
CA MET A 1 -17.69 20.29 2.76
C MET A 1 -17.26 20.54 4.20
N GLU A 2 -16.75 19.54 4.88
CA GLU A 2 -16.13 19.74 6.20
C GLU A 2 -14.85 20.55 5.98
N GLU A 3 -14.74 21.68 6.66
CA GLU A 3 -13.49 22.45 6.69
C GLU A 3 -12.45 21.65 7.47
N ILE A 4 -11.30 21.42 6.86
CA ILE A 4 -10.17 20.78 7.53
C ILE A 4 -9.46 21.87 8.30
N GLU A 5 -9.58 21.85 9.64
CA GLU A 5 -8.83 22.75 10.52
C GLU A 5 -7.36 22.36 10.54
N MET A 6 -6.49 23.30 10.19
CA MET A 6 -5.03 23.15 10.20
C MET A 6 -4.42 24.10 11.25
N ASN A 7 -3.42 23.64 11.99
CA ASN A 7 -2.61 24.50 12.84
C ASN A 7 -1.65 25.38 12.00
N GLU A 8 -1.00 26.37 12.62
CA GLU A 8 -0.14 27.34 11.92
C GLU A 8 1.01 26.67 11.14
N THR A 9 1.62 25.63 11.70
CA THR A 9 2.71 24.89 11.06
C THR A 9 2.20 24.13 9.83
N GLU A 10 1.07 23.46 9.96
CA GLU A 10 0.43 22.74 8.84
C GLU A 10 -0.02 23.71 7.73
N LEU A 11 -0.52 24.88 8.09
CA LEU A 11 -0.91 25.92 7.13
C LEU A 11 0.31 26.45 6.36
N GLN A 12 1.44 26.67 7.03
CA GLN A 12 2.67 27.11 6.39
C GLN A 12 3.20 26.06 5.40
N GLN A 13 3.22 24.80 5.79
CA GLN A 13 3.62 23.68 4.94
C GLN A 13 2.67 23.51 3.75
N PHE A 14 1.36 23.64 3.97
CA PHE A 14 0.35 23.62 2.91
C PHE A 14 0.55 24.72 1.88
N ASN A 15 0.84 25.95 2.31
CA ASN A 15 1.09 27.08 1.42
C ASN A 15 2.39 26.90 0.59
N GLU A 16 3.41 26.28 1.16
CA GLU A 16 4.63 25.93 0.42
C GLU A 16 4.37 24.84 -0.61
N TYR A 17 3.60 23.84 -0.27
CA TYR A 17 3.16 22.77 -1.17
C TYR A 17 2.32 23.33 -2.34
N LYS A 18 1.37 24.24 -2.05
CA LYS A 18 0.53 24.92 -3.03
C LYS A 18 1.33 25.62 -4.15
N ARG A 19 2.45 26.24 -3.83
CA ARG A 19 3.31 26.90 -4.81
C ARG A 19 3.94 25.94 -5.83
N LYS A 20 4.03 24.67 -5.51
CA LYS A 20 4.71 23.64 -6.32
C LYS A 20 3.74 22.82 -7.16
N LEU A 21 2.43 22.94 -6.91
CA LEU A 21 1.42 22.04 -7.49
C LEU A 21 0.53 22.75 -8.49
N ASN A 22 0.26 22.10 -9.62
CA ASN A 22 -0.85 22.43 -10.52
C ASN A 22 -1.90 21.29 -10.49
N LEU A 23 -3.10 21.56 -11.00
CA LEU A 23 -4.22 20.61 -10.92
C LEU A 23 -3.91 19.24 -11.54
N GLN A 24 -3.25 19.19 -12.69
CA GLN A 24 -2.89 17.95 -13.35
C GLN A 24 -1.89 17.13 -12.51
N THR A 25 -0.93 17.81 -11.87
CA THR A 25 0.03 17.18 -10.96
C THR A 25 -0.68 16.65 -9.71
N ALA A 26 -1.64 17.43 -9.15
CA ALA A 26 -2.43 17.02 -8.00
C ALA A 26 -3.27 15.77 -8.28
N GLU A 27 -3.98 15.73 -9.40
CA GLU A 27 -4.74 14.54 -9.83
C GLU A 27 -3.84 13.32 -10.02
N ALA A 28 -2.67 13.50 -10.63
CA ALA A 28 -1.69 12.42 -10.78
C ALA A 28 -1.11 11.93 -9.45
N GLN A 29 -1.01 12.80 -8.45
CA GLN A 29 -0.60 12.41 -7.09
C GLN A 29 -1.73 11.68 -6.36
N VAL A 30 -2.96 12.18 -6.45
CA VAL A 30 -4.16 11.53 -5.84
C VAL A 30 -4.33 10.10 -6.38
N ALA A 31 -4.09 9.89 -7.67
CA ALA A 31 -4.13 8.55 -8.28
C ALA A 31 -3.05 7.58 -7.75
N LYS A 32 -2.04 8.07 -7.02
CA LYS A 32 -1.04 7.23 -6.32
C LYS A 32 -1.42 6.93 -4.87
N ILE A 33 -2.47 7.53 -4.35
CA ILE A 33 -2.91 7.35 -2.96
C ILE A 33 -3.87 6.16 -2.88
N GLU A 34 -3.57 5.23 -1.98
CA GLU A 34 -4.39 4.07 -1.67
C GLU A 34 -5.02 4.22 -0.28
N TYR A 35 -6.32 3.96 -0.19
CA TYR A 35 -7.05 4.02 1.08
C TYR A 35 -6.91 2.69 1.83
N SER A 36 -6.14 2.68 2.91
CA SER A 36 -5.87 1.47 3.72
C SER A 36 -6.96 1.29 4.79
N LEU A 37 -7.83 0.29 4.62
CA LEU A 37 -8.94 -0.08 5.49
C LEU A 37 -8.73 -1.48 6.08
N VAL A 38 -7.63 -1.65 6.77
CA VAL A 38 -7.15 -2.94 7.30
C VAL A 38 -7.26 -3.04 8.82
N ASP A 39 -8.00 -2.11 9.45
CA ASP A 39 -8.29 -2.16 10.88
C ASP A 39 -9.35 -3.24 11.16
N ALA A 40 -9.17 -3.99 12.25
CA ALA A 40 -10.09 -5.06 12.67
C ALA A 40 -11.51 -4.56 12.98
N THR A 41 -11.66 -3.28 13.28
CA THR A 41 -12.96 -2.63 13.60
C THR A 41 -13.67 -2.07 12.37
N THR A 42 -13.08 -2.19 11.18
CA THR A 42 -13.66 -1.67 9.92
C THR A 42 -14.99 -2.34 9.61
N ASN A 43 -16.07 -1.58 9.69
CA ASN A 43 -17.43 -2.08 9.49
C ASN A 43 -17.98 -1.77 8.08
N LYS A 44 -19.16 -2.35 7.77
CA LYS A 44 -19.80 -2.22 6.46
C LYS A 44 -20.11 -0.78 6.06
N SER A 45 -20.50 0.08 7.01
CA SER A 45 -20.82 1.50 6.74
C SER A 45 -19.56 2.26 6.32
N LEU A 46 -18.46 2.05 7.05
CA LEU A 46 -17.16 2.65 6.71
C LEU A 46 -16.64 2.16 5.36
N LEU A 47 -16.75 0.86 5.08
CA LEU A 47 -16.35 0.30 3.77
C LEU A 47 -17.14 0.92 2.62
N LYS A 48 -18.46 1.10 2.78
CA LYS A 48 -19.30 1.75 1.77
C LYS A 48 -18.87 3.19 1.53
N LYS A 49 -18.71 3.98 2.61
CA LYS A 49 -18.25 5.38 2.52
C LYS A 49 -16.87 5.46 1.85
N ALA A 50 -15.95 4.59 2.25
CA ALA A 50 -14.60 4.58 1.70
C ALA A 50 -14.56 4.27 0.19
N CYS A 51 -15.37 3.33 -0.29
CA CYS A 51 -15.49 3.05 -1.73
C CYS A 51 -16.10 4.25 -2.48
N GLN A 52 -17.06 4.94 -1.89
CA GLN A 52 -17.65 6.15 -2.45
C GLN A 52 -16.63 7.31 -2.52
N ASP A 53 -15.89 7.55 -1.44
CA ASP A 53 -14.82 8.56 -1.38
C ASP A 53 -13.72 8.24 -2.40
N ALA A 54 -13.29 6.98 -2.48
CA ALA A 54 -12.26 6.55 -3.43
C ALA A 54 -12.68 6.80 -4.88
N ASN A 55 -13.92 6.47 -5.23
CA ASN A 55 -14.46 6.71 -6.56
C ASN A 55 -14.57 8.20 -6.87
N SER A 56 -15.10 9.02 -5.95
CA SER A 56 -15.32 10.45 -6.17
C SER A 56 -14.01 11.24 -6.27
N LEU A 57 -13.01 10.86 -5.48
CA LEU A 57 -11.69 11.49 -5.44
C LEU A 57 -10.71 10.89 -6.46
N LYS A 58 -11.08 9.80 -7.14
CA LYS A 58 -10.21 9.07 -8.08
C LYS A 58 -8.93 8.55 -7.40
N LEU A 59 -9.06 8.02 -6.18
CA LEU A 59 -7.93 7.37 -5.49
C LEU A 59 -7.43 6.17 -6.29
N GLY A 60 -6.14 5.86 -6.17
CA GLY A 60 -5.53 4.74 -6.87
C GLY A 60 -6.12 3.38 -6.48
N ALA A 61 -6.40 3.17 -5.20
CA ALA A 61 -6.99 1.92 -4.74
C ALA A 61 -7.68 2.04 -3.37
N VAL A 62 -8.50 1.02 -3.08
CA VAL A 62 -8.98 0.67 -1.73
C VAL A 62 -8.36 -0.65 -1.32
N CYS A 63 -7.67 -0.67 -0.17
CA CYS A 63 -6.95 -1.82 0.38
C CYS A 63 -7.69 -2.35 1.61
N VAL A 64 -8.09 -3.61 1.60
CA VAL A 64 -8.98 -4.19 2.62
C VAL A 64 -8.52 -5.58 3.08
N LEU A 65 -9.07 -6.06 4.21
CA LEU A 65 -8.92 -7.45 4.65
C LEU A 65 -9.74 -8.39 3.75
N PRO A 66 -9.38 -9.68 3.64
CA PRO A 66 -10.02 -10.62 2.70
C PRO A 66 -11.54 -10.76 2.87
N ASN A 67 -12.04 -10.70 4.10
CA ASN A 67 -13.48 -10.80 4.39
C ASN A 67 -14.31 -9.63 3.86
N ALA A 68 -13.68 -8.49 3.53
CA ALA A 68 -14.34 -7.29 3.01
C ALA A 68 -14.30 -7.20 1.47
N VAL A 69 -13.49 -8.02 0.79
CA VAL A 69 -13.26 -7.93 -0.67
C VAL A 69 -14.56 -7.94 -1.46
N ARG A 70 -15.39 -8.97 -1.26
CA ARG A 70 -16.64 -9.14 -2.01
C ARG A 70 -17.60 -7.97 -1.84
N LEU A 71 -17.63 -7.39 -0.64
CA LEU A 71 -18.47 -6.25 -0.33
C LEU A 71 -17.93 -4.97 -0.99
N CYS A 72 -16.63 -4.74 -0.94
CA CYS A 72 -16.00 -3.58 -1.58
C CYS A 72 -16.04 -3.68 -3.12
N SER A 73 -15.84 -4.87 -3.69
CA SER A 73 -16.03 -5.10 -5.13
C SER A 73 -17.44 -4.68 -5.58
N HIS A 74 -18.47 -5.01 -4.79
CA HIS A 74 -19.83 -4.55 -5.07
C HIS A 74 -19.98 -3.02 -4.96
N PHE A 75 -19.36 -2.37 -3.95
CA PHE A 75 -19.50 -0.93 -3.74
C PHE A 75 -18.68 -0.09 -4.73
N LEU A 76 -17.54 -0.57 -5.16
CA LEU A 76 -16.72 0.09 -6.19
C LEU A 76 -17.36 -0.01 -7.57
N GLY A 77 -18.10 -1.10 -7.82
CA GLY A 77 -18.73 -1.34 -9.14
C GLY A 77 -17.67 -1.50 -10.25
N SER A 78 -17.94 -0.94 -11.41
CA SER A 78 -17.05 -1.05 -12.60
C SER A 78 -16.18 0.20 -12.77
N ASN A 79 -15.68 0.81 -11.68
CA ASN A 79 -14.83 1.99 -11.80
C ASN A 79 -13.39 1.61 -12.19
N PRO A 80 -12.95 1.95 -13.42
CA PRO A 80 -11.63 1.54 -13.90
C PRO A 80 -10.45 2.31 -13.28
N GLN A 81 -10.70 3.38 -12.51
CA GLN A 81 -9.66 4.24 -11.94
C GLN A 81 -9.27 3.85 -10.51
N THR A 82 -10.15 3.17 -9.79
CA THR A 82 -9.92 2.77 -8.40
C THR A 82 -9.80 1.25 -8.31
N SER A 83 -8.63 0.75 -7.99
CA SER A 83 -8.36 -0.68 -7.83
C SER A 83 -8.81 -1.20 -6.46
N LEU A 84 -9.13 -2.49 -6.39
CA LEU A 84 -9.41 -3.18 -5.14
C LEU A 84 -8.24 -4.11 -4.78
N ILE A 85 -7.70 -3.95 -3.56
CA ILE A 85 -6.54 -4.71 -3.07
C ILE A 85 -6.93 -5.50 -1.82
N ALA A 86 -6.54 -6.78 -1.75
CA ALA A 86 -6.70 -7.59 -0.55
C ALA A 86 -5.37 -7.79 0.18
N CYS A 87 -5.33 -7.50 1.49
CA CYS A 87 -4.20 -7.79 2.37
C CYS A 87 -4.29 -9.21 2.91
N ILE A 88 -3.39 -10.08 2.49
CA ILE A 88 -3.35 -11.51 2.85
C ILE A 88 -2.30 -11.76 3.93
N SER A 89 -2.64 -12.60 4.93
CA SER A 89 -1.74 -12.94 6.05
C SER A 89 -1.28 -11.72 6.86
N TYR A 90 -2.12 -10.71 6.89
CA TYR A 90 -1.86 -9.40 7.50
C TYR A 90 -2.21 -9.40 9.01
N PRO A 91 -1.43 -8.73 9.88
CA PRO A 91 -0.14 -8.07 9.58
C PRO A 91 1.08 -9.00 9.74
N HIS A 92 0.92 -10.19 10.32
CA HIS A 92 2.02 -11.00 10.86
C HIS A 92 2.76 -11.87 9.83
N GLY A 93 2.14 -12.17 8.69
CA GLY A 93 2.73 -13.06 7.70
C GLY A 93 2.91 -14.52 8.13
N GLY A 94 2.32 -14.92 9.27
CA GLY A 94 2.57 -16.20 9.92
C GLY A 94 1.82 -17.41 9.35
N ASP A 95 0.94 -17.22 8.37
CA ASP A 95 0.25 -18.33 7.71
C ASP A 95 1.23 -19.15 6.86
N THR A 96 0.96 -20.46 6.74
CA THR A 96 1.73 -21.32 5.84
C THR A 96 1.52 -20.90 4.38
N THR A 97 2.51 -21.13 3.53
CA THR A 97 2.41 -20.84 2.08
C THR A 97 1.13 -21.40 1.44
N LYS A 98 0.69 -22.60 1.86
CA LYS A 98 -0.53 -23.23 1.35
C LYS A 98 -1.79 -22.41 1.67
N ILE A 99 -1.88 -21.87 2.90
CA ILE A 99 -2.99 -21.03 3.35
C ILE A 99 -2.98 -19.70 2.60
N LYS A 100 -1.82 -19.02 2.53
CA LYS A 100 -1.67 -17.77 1.76
C LYS A 100 -2.09 -17.95 0.29
N VAL A 101 -1.64 -19.01 -0.37
CA VAL A 101 -2.00 -19.32 -1.76
C VAL A 101 -3.51 -19.56 -1.92
N LYS A 102 -4.15 -20.22 -0.96
CA LYS A 102 -5.61 -20.41 -0.97
C LYS A 102 -6.33 -19.08 -0.83
N ALA A 103 -5.93 -18.25 0.14
CA ALA A 103 -6.52 -16.92 0.36
C ALA A 103 -6.34 -15.99 -0.85
N VAL A 104 -5.17 -16.01 -1.49
CA VAL A 104 -4.91 -15.27 -2.76
C VAL A 104 -5.90 -15.67 -3.84
N LYS A 105 -6.09 -16.97 -4.07
CA LYS A 105 -7.02 -17.45 -5.11
C LYS A 105 -8.47 -17.08 -4.82
N GLU A 106 -8.86 -17.09 -3.55
CA GLU A 106 -10.20 -16.71 -3.11
C GLU A 106 -10.45 -15.21 -3.29
N ALA A 107 -9.51 -14.37 -2.86
CA ALA A 107 -9.58 -12.93 -3.08
C ALA A 107 -9.70 -12.55 -4.56
N ILE A 108 -8.93 -13.21 -5.44
CA ILE A 108 -9.02 -13.00 -6.89
C ILE A 108 -10.40 -13.40 -7.43
N LYS A 109 -10.95 -14.52 -6.96
CA LYS A 109 -12.31 -14.95 -7.32
C LYS A 109 -13.37 -13.95 -6.86
N ASP A 110 -13.15 -13.30 -5.74
CA ASP A 110 -14.06 -12.30 -5.15
C ASP A 110 -13.91 -10.91 -5.78
N GLY A 111 -12.96 -10.72 -6.71
CA GLY A 111 -12.90 -9.54 -7.59
C GLY A 111 -11.82 -8.51 -7.25
N VAL A 112 -10.68 -8.91 -6.66
CA VAL A 112 -9.54 -8.01 -6.48
C VAL A 112 -8.72 -7.86 -7.76
N ASP A 113 -8.16 -6.67 -7.95
CA ASP A 113 -7.19 -6.36 -9.01
C ASP A 113 -5.78 -6.76 -8.58
N GLU A 114 -5.45 -6.55 -7.31
CA GLU A 114 -4.15 -6.85 -6.71
C GLU A 114 -4.30 -7.56 -5.37
N VAL A 115 -3.34 -8.40 -5.03
CA VAL A 115 -3.19 -8.95 -3.69
C VAL A 115 -1.88 -8.48 -3.07
N GLU A 116 -1.95 -8.14 -1.80
CA GLU A 116 -0.82 -7.74 -0.98
C GLU A 116 -0.60 -8.79 0.10
N VAL A 117 0.57 -9.42 0.11
CA VAL A 117 0.84 -10.56 1.00
C VAL A 117 2.02 -10.24 1.92
N THR A 118 1.80 -10.40 3.23
CA THR A 118 2.88 -10.18 4.23
C THR A 118 3.89 -11.33 4.21
N VAL A 119 5.18 -10.97 4.25
CA VAL A 119 6.31 -11.92 4.30
C VAL A 119 6.27 -12.83 5.54
N PRO A 120 6.87 -14.01 5.49
CA PRO A 120 7.05 -14.87 6.66
C PRO A 120 8.24 -14.38 7.51
N VAL A 121 8.01 -13.34 8.33
CA VAL A 121 9.08 -12.65 9.09
C VAL A 121 9.91 -13.64 9.93
N ALA A 122 9.29 -14.60 10.59
CA ALA A 122 10.00 -15.59 11.38
C ALA A 122 11.03 -16.38 10.54
N CYS A 123 10.64 -16.84 9.34
CA CYS A 123 11.55 -17.55 8.44
C CYS A 123 12.71 -16.66 7.96
N ILE A 124 12.46 -15.35 7.79
CA ILE A 124 13.52 -14.37 7.46
C ILE A 124 14.50 -14.27 8.62
N LYS A 125 14.02 -14.18 9.86
CA LYS A 125 14.83 -14.11 11.08
C LYS A 125 15.69 -15.37 11.31
N GLU A 126 15.16 -16.52 10.94
CA GLU A 126 15.88 -17.80 10.97
C GLU A 126 16.87 -17.97 9.80
N GLY A 127 16.81 -17.08 8.80
CA GLY A 127 17.64 -17.19 7.60
C GLY A 127 17.18 -18.28 6.62
N ASP A 128 15.95 -18.80 6.75
CA ASP A 128 15.39 -19.77 5.78
C ASP A 128 14.96 -19.08 4.48
N TRP A 129 15.93 -18.60 3.75
CA TRP A 129 15.74 -17.95 2.45
C TRP A 129 15.19 -18.89 1.39
N GLY A 130 15.40 -20.19 1.60
CA GLY A 130 14.81 -21.23 0.75
C GLY A 130 13.29 -21.24 0.85
N TYR A 131 12.76 -21.16 2.08
CA TYR A 131 11.31 -21.04 2.32
C TYR A 131 10.75 -19.77 1.69
N VAL A 132 11.35 -18.60 1.97
CA VAL A 132 10.92 -17.31 1.44
C VAL A 132 10.84 -17.32 -0.08
N LYS A 133 11.87 -17.84 -0.76
CA LYS A 133 11.91 -17.93 -2.22
C LYS A 133 10.83 -18.88 -2.77
N ARG A 134 10.61 -20.02 -2.13
CA ARG A 134 9.54 -20.96 -2.52
C ARG A 134 8.16 -20.32 -2.34
N GLU A 135 7.93 -19.62 -1.24
CA GLU A 135 6.67 -18.91 -0.98
C GLU A 135 6.40 -17.83 -2.05
N PHE A 136 7.37 -16.96 -2.34
CA PHE A 136 7.21 -15.91 -3.35
C PHE A 136 6.89 -16.49 -4.74
N LYS A 137 7.57 -17.56 -5.15
CA LYS A 137 7.26 -18.26 -6.40
C LYS A 137 5.85 -18.86 -6.41
N ALA A 138 5.42 -19.44 -5.29
CA ALA A 138 4.07 -20.02 -5.16
C ALA A 138 2.98 -18.95 -5.23
N LEU A 139 3.19 -17.81 -4.57
CA LEU A 139 2.30 -16.65 -4.59
C LEU A 139 2.22 -16.05 -6.00
N LYS A 140 3.37 -15.81 -6.65
CA LYS A 140 3.42 -15.29 -8.03
C LYS A 140 2.69 -16.21 -9.01
N LYS A 141 2.84 -17.53 -8.86
CA LYS A 141 2.09 -18.51 -9.66
C LYS A 141 0.59 -18.46 -9.37
N ALA A 142 0.19 -18.19 -8.13
CA ALA A 142 -1.22 -18.16 -7.75
C ALA A 142 -1.95 -16.93 -8.27
N THR A 143 -1.29 -15.77 -8.38
CA THR A 143 -1.89 -14.51 -8.83
C THR A 143 -2.22 -14.48 -10.32
N LYS A 144 -1.56 -15.34 -11.14
CA LYS A 144 -1.79 -15.39 -12.59
C LYS A 144 -1.70 -14.01 -13.26
N LYS A 145 -2.88 -13.41 -13.57
CA LYS A 145 -3.00 -12.09 -14.22
C LYS A 145 -3.13 -10.94 -13.25
N SER A 146 -3.51 -11.20 -11.98
CA SER A 146 -3.62 -10.17 -10.94
C SER A 146 -2.26 -9.72 -10.47
N ALA A 147 -2.15 -8.47 -10.05
CA ALA A 147 -0.91 -7.94 -9.49
C ALA A 147 -0.61 -8.57 -8.11
N LEU A 148 0.69 -8.71 -7.80
CA LEU A 148 1.18 -9.17 -6.51
C LEU A 148 2.11 -8.13 -5.91
N ARG A 149 1.77 -7.67 -4.73
CA ARG A 149 2.62 -6.85 -3.86
C ARG A 149 3.06 -7.67 -2.65
N ILE A 150 4.29 -7.50 -2.23
CA ILE A 150 4.81 -8.10 -0.99
C ILE A 150 4.96 -7.01 0.06
N ASN A 151 4.29 -7.19 1.20
CA ASN A 151 4.49 -6.37 2.39
C ASN A 151 5.69 -6.93 3.16
N ILE A 152 6.79 -6.17 3.21
CA ILE A 152 8.09 -6.66 3.71
C ILE A 152 8.32 -6.41 5.20
N GLU A 153 7.45 -5.65 5.88
CA GLU A 153 7.60 -5.31 7.32
C GLU A 153 9.02 -4.82 7.65
N CYS A 154 9.49 -3.81 6.91
CA CYS A 154 10.88 -3.36 6.94
C CYS A 154 11.38 -2.98 8.34
N ASN A 155 10.48 -2.54 9.25
CA ASN A 155 10.83 -2.19 10.63
C ASN A 155 11.29 -3.39 11.48
N LEU A 156 10.95 -4.61 11.05
CA LEU A 156 11.34 -5.84 11.75
C LEU A 156 12.65 -6.42 11.20
N LEU A 157 13.19 -5.89 10.11
CA LEU A 157 14.30 -6.47 9.37
C LEU A 157 15.62 -5.70 9.63
N ALA A 158 16.70 -6.44 9.83
CA ALA A 158 18.04 -5.87 9.78
C ALA A 158 18.39 -5.45 8.33
N PRO A 159 19.32 -4.49 8.12
CA PRO A 159 19.65 -4.01 6.77
C PRO A 159 20.04 -5.12 5.78
N ALA A 160 20.75 -6.13 6.22
CA ALA A 160 21.14 -7.28 5.39
C ALA A 160 19.93 -8.16 5.03
N GLU A 161 18.99 -8.36 5.98
CA GLU A 161 17.74 -9.10 5.74
C GLU A 161 16.83 -8.33 4.77
N LEU A 162 16.71 -7.02 4.94
CA LEU A 162 15.96 -6.14 4.06
C LEU A 162 16.49 -6.20 2.62
N THR A 163 17.79 -6.06 2.46
CA THR A 163 18.45 -6.18 1.15
C THR A 163 18.17 -7.54 0.51
N LYS A 164 18.27 -8.61 1.28
CA LYS A 164 18.13 -9.96 0.75
C LYS A 164 16.68 -10.30 0.38
N VAL A 165 15.69 -9.90 1.18
CA VAL A 165 14.29 -10.15 0.85
C VAL A 165 13.86 -9.36 -0.39
N CYS A 166 14.31 -8.11 -0.55
CA CYS A 166 14.05 -7.29 -1.74
C CYS A 166 14.64 -7.93 -3.01
N ASN A 167 15.88 -8.42 -2.95
CA ASN A 167 16.51 -9.12 -4.07
C ASN A 167 15.73 -10.40 -4.45
N ILE A 168 15.35 -11.22 -3.46
CA ILE A 168 14.57 -12.44 -3.70
C ILE A 168 13.21 -12.09 -4.34
N ALA A 169 12.55 -11.03 -3.90
CA ALA A 169 11.29 -10.58 -4.49
C ALA A 169 11.48 -10.21 -5.97
N ALA A 170 12.47 -9.36 -6.28
CA ALA A 170 12.79 -8.97 -7.65
C ALA A 170 13.16 -10.18 -8.53
N ASP A 171 13.96 -11.12 -8.03
CA ASP A 171 14.36 -12.35 -8.73
C ASP A 171 13.16 -13.30 -8.99
N CYS A 172 12.13 -13.23 -8.15
CA CYS A 172 10.88 -13.96 -8.35
C CYS A 172 9.89 -13.24 -9.28
N GLY A 173 10.25 -12.10 -9.87
CA GLY A 173 9.41 -11.32 -10.77
C GLY A 173 8.28 -10.58 -10.04
N ILE A 174 8.47 -10.26 -8.77
CA ILE A 174 7.58 -9.38 -8.00
C ILE A 174 7.97 -7.94 -8.32
N THR A 175 7.01 -7.13 -8.72
CA THR A 175 7.22 -5.77 -9.21
C THR A 175 6.66 -4.69 -8.29
N SER A 176 6.14 -5.08 -7.12
CA SER A 176 5.59 -4.14 -6.14
C SER A 176 5.90 -4.59 -4.71
N LEU A 177 6.39 -3.66 -3.89
CA LEU A 177 6.72 -3.88 -2.48
C LEU A 177 6.01 -2.83 -1.63
N ARG A 178 5.45 -3.26 -0.48
CA ARG A 178 4.97 -2.38 0.58
C ARG A 178 5.98 -2.34 1.72
N THR A 179 6.23 -1.18 2.27
CA THR A 179 7.23 -1.00 3.34
C THR A 179 6.84 -1.69 4.64
N SER A 180 5.64 -1.44 5.14
CA SER A 180 5.17 -1.95 6.43
C SER A 180 3.64 -2.00 6.53
N SER A 181 3.13 -2.76 7.49
CA SER A 181 1.70 -2.75 7.84
C SER A 181 1.29 -1.56 8.71
N GLY A 182 2.24 -0.92 9.36
CA GLY A 182 2.00 0.05 10.42
C GLY A 182 1.82 -0.55 11.81
N PHE A 183 1.60 -1.85 11.90
CA PHE A 183 1.45 -2.55 13.20
C PHE A 183 2.74 -2.51 14.02
N TYR A 184 3.89 -2.55 13.35
CA TYR A 184 5.22 -2.48 13.95
C TYR A 184 5.89 -1.12 13.71
N GLY A 185 5.08 -0.07 13.55
CA GLY A 185 5.51 1.28 13.25
C GLY A 185 5.53 1.62 11.76
N SER A 186 5.55 2.92 11.46
CA SER A 186 5.69 3.41 10.08
C SER A 186 7.12 3.23 9.60
N ALA A 187 7.30 2.99 8.31
CA ALA A 187 8.62 2.93 7.71
C ALA A 187 9.30 4.30 7.81
N LYS A 188 10.54 4.31 8.28
CA LYS A 188 11.37 5.51 8.29
C LYS A 188 11.79 5.87 6.86
N SER A 189 12.07 7.12 6.63
CA SER A 189 12.47 7.68 5.35
C SER A 189 13.69 6.99 4.73
N ASP A 190 14.69 6.69 5.54
CA ASP A 190 15.91 5.99 5.13
C ASP A 190 15.63 4.57 4.64
N MET A 191 14.60 3.90 5.17
CA MET A 191 14.19 2.57 4.71
C MET A 191 13.61 2.58 3.30
N ILE A 192 12.82 3.60 2.93
CA ILE A 192 12.30 3.75 1.57
C ILE A 192 13.47 3.90 0.59
N THR A 193 14.42 4.77 0.91
CA THR A 193 15.64 4.97 0.13
C THR A 193 16.48 3.70 0.04
N ALA A 194 16.63 2.97 1.15
CA ALA A 194 17.36 1.69 1.17
C ALA A 194 16.70 0.65 0.25
N ILE A 195 15.37 0.50 0.30
CA ILE A 195 14.63 -0.41 -0.59
C ILE A 195 14.83 0.03 -2.04
N LYS A 196 14.67 1.34 -2.36
CA LYS A 196 14.82 1.88 -3.71
C LYS A 196 16.21 1.60 -4.28
N ASN A 197 17.25 1.76 -3.48
CA ASN A 197 18.64 1.48 -3.89
C ASN A 197 18.86 0.00 -4.25
N VAL A 198 18.15 -0.91 -3.59
CA VAL A 198 18.22 -2.36 -3.88
C VAL A 198 17.43 -2.71 -5.13
N VAL A 199 16.15 -2.31 -5.17
CA VAL A 199 15.24 -2.77 -6.24
C VAL A 199 15.33 -1.91 -7.50
N LYS A 200 15.84 -0.68 -7.37
CA LYS A 200 15.94 0.31 -8.48
C LYS A 200 14.59 0.47 -9.18
N ASP A 201 14.55 0.22 -10.48
CA ASP A 201 13.33 0.34 -11.30
C ASP A 201 12.61 -1.00 -11.49
N LYS A 202 13.07 -2.07 -10.82
CA LYS A 202 12.42 -3.38 -10.90
C LYS A 202 11.12 -3.47 -10.11
N CYS A 203 10.99 -2.67 -9.05
CA CYS A 203 9.79 -2.68 -8.20
C CYS A 203 9.31 -1.26 -7.90
N THR A 204 7.99 -1.08 -7.92
CA THR A 204 7.32 0.07 -7.32
C THR A 204 7.27 -0.10 -5.81
N ILE A 205 7.50 0.98 -5.07
CA ILE A 205 7.47 0.98 -3.61
C ILE A 205 6.21 1.70 -3.13
N LYS A 206 5.41 1.02 -2.30
CA LYS A 206 4.33 1.63 -1.54
C LYS A 206 4.85 2.00 -0.16
N ALA A 207 4.91 3.30 0.12
CA ALA A 207 5.08 3.81 1.47
C ALA A 207 3.73 3.79 2.18
N ASP A 208 3.61 3.07 3.28
CA ASP A 208 2.35 2.99 4.04
C ASP A 208 2.44 3.75 5.35
N CYS A 209 1.27 3.98 5.97
CA CYS A 209 1.10 4.75 7.19
C CYS A 209 1.46 6.24 7.05
N VAL A 210 1.29 6.77 5.85
CA VAL A 210 1.43 8.20 5.57
C VAL A 210 0.20 8.94 6.11
N SER A 211 0.42 10.01 6.86
CA SER A 211 -0.67 10.68 7.60
C SER A 211 -0.94 12.11 7.13
N THR A 212 0.05 12.78 6.56
CA THR A 212 -0.02 14.19 6.15
C THR A 212 0.48 14.41 4.72
N LEU A 213 0.20 15.57 4.13
CA LEU A 213 0.73 15.97 2.83
C LEU A 213 2.26 16.05 2.81
N VAL A 214 2.87 16.47 3.91
CA VAL A 214 4.33 16.53 4.05
C VAL A 214 4.95 15.14 4.01
N ASP A 215 4.31 14.16 4.65
CA ASP A 215 4.74 12.76 4.58
C ASP A 215 4.61 12.21 3.14
N VAL A 216 3.58 12.65 2.39
CA VAL A 216 3.42 12.29 0.96
C VAL A 216 4.60 12.80 0.15
N GLU A 217 4.93 14.10 0.26
CA GLU A 217 6.09 14.69 -0.45
C GLU A 217 7.39 13.98 -0.09
N ALA A 218 7.61 13.76 1.22
CA ALA A 218 8.79 13.07 1.70
C ALA A 218 8.90 11.65 1.12
N ALA A 219 7.84 10.86 1.19
CA ALA A 219 7.83 9.51 0.66
C ALA A 219 8.08 9.45 -0.86
N LEU A 220 7.43 10.35 -1.63
CA LEU A 220 7.61 10.45 -3.08
C LEU A 220 9.04 10.87 -3.44
N SER A 221 9.62 11.85 -2.73
CA SER A 221 11.00 12.31 -2.95
C SER A 221 12.04 11.22 -2.68
N MET A 222 11.74 10.29 -1.77
CA MET A 222 12.59 9.14 -1.44
C MET A 222 12.42 7.94 -2.38
N GLY A 223 11.53 8.05 -3.37
CA GLY A 223 11.35 7.05 -4.40
C GLY A 223 10.15 6.13 -4.21
N ALA A 224 9.22 6.45 -3.30
CA ALA A 224 7.92 5.78 -3.28
C ALA A 224 7.13 6.13 -4.55
N GLY A 225 6.48 5.15 -5.15
CA GLY A 225 5.59 5.35 -6.29
C GLY A 225 4.11 5.29 -5.90
N ILE A 226 3.82 4.80 -4.69
CA ILE A 226 2.47 4.60 -4.16
C ILE A 226 2.48 5.01 -2.68
N ILE A 227 1.39 5.62 -2.24
CA ILE A 227 1.18 6.10 -0.87
C ILE A 227 -0.01 5.38 -0.26
N GLY A 228 0.20 4.68 0.85
CA GLY A 228 -0.88 4.05 1.62
C GLY A 228 -1.23 4.88 2.85
N SER A 229 -2.50 5.17 3.03
CA SER A 229 -2.98 5.94 4.19
C SER A 229 -4.38 5.52 4.62
N LYS A 230 -4.63 5.55 5.92
CA LYS A 230 -5.97 5.49 6.49
C LYS A 230 -6.71 6.84 6.40
N ASN A 231 -5.97 7.93 6.15
CA ASN A 231 -6.50 9.29 5.98
C ASN A 231 -6.51 9.69 4.49
N ALA A 232 -6.50 8.72 3.57
CA ALA A 232 -6.40 8.94 2.13
C ALA A 232 -7.40 9.98 1.58
N PRO A 233 -8.69 10.00 1.97
CA PRO A 233 -9.62 11.00 1.47
C PRO A 233 -9.23 12.43 1.86
N ASP A 234 -8.78 12.66 3.08
CA ASP A 234 -8.42 14.00 3.56
C ASP A 234 -7.14 14.50 2.90
N ILE A 235 -6.15 13.63 2.78
CA ILE A 235 -4.92 13.92 2.03
C ILE A 235 -5.24 14.26 0.58
N ALA A 236 -6.11 13.50 -0.09
CA ALA A 236 -6.50 13.75 -1.47
C ALA A 236 -7.23 15.10 -1.63
N ARG A 237 -8.16 15.42 -0.73
CA ARG A 237 -8.86 16.73 -0.73
C ARG A 237 -7.89 17.89 -0.54
N LEU A 238 -6.94 17.75 0.39
CA LEU A 238 -5.89 18.76 0.60
C LEU A 238 -4.99 18.91 -0.64
N CYS A 239 -4.63 17.80 -1.27
CA CYS A 239 -3.83 17.78 -2.49
C CYS A 239 -4.54 18.54 -3.63
N LEU A 240 -5.83 18.28 -3.85
CA LEU A 240 -6.63 18.96 -4.86
C LEU A 240 -6.84 20.44 -4.53
N LYS A 241 -7.18 20.78 -3.28
CA LYS A 241 -7.36 22.16 -2.81
C LYS A 241 -6.07 22.99 -2.96
N ALA A 242 -4.89 22.37 -2.82
CA ALA A 242 -3.62 23.07 -2.98
C ALA A 242 -3.34 23.48 -4.44
N ALA A 243 -4.01 22.89 -5.40
CA ALA A 243 -3.84 23.15 -6.81
C ALA A 243 -4.85 24.18 -7.39
N GLU A 244 -5.83 24.61 -6.56
CA GLU A 244 -6.76 25.71 -6.84
C GLU A 244 -6.10 27.06 -6.47
#